data_1bc39358a0d85aad3320db1ca5b5a428
#
_entry.id   1bc39358a0d85aad3320db1ca5b5a428
#
_cell.length_a   1.000
_cell.length_b   1.000
_cell.length_c   1.000
_cell.angle_alpha   90.00
_cell.angle_beta   90.00
_cell.angle_gamma   90.00
#
_symmetry.space_group_name_H-M   'P 1'
#
loop_
_entity.id
_entity.type
_entity.pdbx_description
1 polymer ?
#
loop_
_entity_poly.entity_id
_entity_poly.type
_entity_poly.pdbx_seq_one_letter_code
_entity_poly.pdbx_strand_id
1 'polypeptide(L)'
;MKVFTTENIRNISLLGHRGSGKTTLVESILYVKDYIKRKGDVENGTTVSDFDKEEIRRIFSINTSLIPVEHNDVKLNFLDTPGYFDFVGEVVSALRVSASAVLVLDATAGVEVGTEKAWKLLEERKLPRIIFVNKMDKGYVNYPKLLNELKEKFGKKIAPFCIPIGEKDEFKGFVNVVDMVGRVFDGKECVDTPIPADIDVSEVRNLLFEAIAETDEALMDKYFAGEEFTKEEIVKGLHKGVVNGDIVPVMVGSAQQNIGIHTLLNYIELYMPCPTELFSGQRIGEDPTTQQEKIVKISSENPFSAIVFKTLVDPFIGKISFFKVNSGTIKKETEVFNPKKNKKERIAQILTMQGNKQIELDELCAGDIGATTKLQFT
;
A
#
# COMPACT_ATOMS: atom_id res chain seq x y z
N MET A 1 17.93 0.90 -9.37
CA MET A 1 16.48 1.03 -9.60
C MET A 1 16.31 2.04 -10.74
N LYS A 2 15.44 1.78 -11.71
CA LYS A 2 15.16 2.70 -12.83
C LYS A 2 14.34 3.91 -12.35
N VAL A 3 14.29 4.96 -13.18
CA VAL A 3 13.38 6.10 -12.96
C VAL A 3 11.98 5.72 -13.46
N PHE A 4 10.96 6.07 -12.69
CA PHE A 4 9.56 5.79 -13.02
C PHE A 4 8.80 7.09 -13.30
N THR A 5 7.86 7.05 -14.23
CA THR A 5 6.93 8.17 -14.44
C THR A 5 5.90 8.24 -13.30
N THR A 6 5.29 9.40 -13.12
CA THR A 6 4.32 9.64 -12.03
C THR A 6 3.16 8.64 -12.04
N GLU A 7 2.70 8.23 -13.22
CA GLU A 7 1.60 7.27 -13.43
C GLU A 7 1.99 5.87 -12.96
N ASN A 8 3.27 5.54 -13.02
CA ASN A 8 3.83 4.24 -12.68
C ASN A 8 4.38 4.18 -11.24
N ILE A 9 3.81 4.98 -10.34
CA ILE A 9 4.17 4.99 -8.92
C ILE A 9 2.94 4.70 -8.07
N ARG A 10 3.09 3.88 -7.04
CA ARG A 10 2.10 3.68 -5.98
C ARG A 10 2.77 3.87 -4.62
N ASN A 11 2.20 4.73 -3.79
CA ASN A 11 2.68 4.98 -2.42
C ASN A 11 1.67 4.38 -1.44
N ILE A 12 2.05 3.32 -0.76
CA ILE A 12 1.16 2.46 0.01
C ILE A 12 1.61 2.40 1.47
N SER A 13 0.75 2.79 2.42
CA SER A 13 0.99 2.50 3.83
C SER A 13 0.43 1.14 4.23
N LEU A 14 1.21 0.34 4.94
CA LEU A 14 0.73 -0.87 5.59
C LEU A 14 0.23 -0.51 6.98
N LEU A 15 -1.06 -0.71 7.22
CA LEU A 15 -1.73 -0.39 8.48
C LEU A 15 -2.33 -1.66 9.09
N GLY A 16 -2.66 -1.62 10.36
CA GLY A 16 -3.31 -2.72 11.06
C GLY A 16 -2.84 -2.81 12.51
N HIS A 17 -3.53 -3.65 13.28
CA HIS A 17 -3.19 -3.88 14.68
C HIS A 17 -1.79 -4.48 14.83
N ARG A 18 -1.20 -4.37 16.04
CA ARG A 18 0.07 -5.06 16.33
C ARG A 18 -0.09 -6.57 16.12
N GLY A 19 0.93 -7.20 15.59
CA GLY A 19 0.90 -8.65 15.36
C GLY A 19 0.07 -9.10 14.16
N SER A 20 -0.63 -8.22 13.42
CA SER A 20 -1.39 -8.60 12.21
C SER A 20 -0.49 -9.12 11.06
N GLY A 21 0.82 -8.92 11.14
CA GLY A 21 1.79 -9.43 10.17
C GLY A 21 2.18 -8.46 9.07
N LYS A 22 2.13 -7.15 9.31
CA LYS A 22 2.57 -6.11 8.35
C LYS A 22 4.01 -6.31 7.90
N THR A 23 4.94 -6.37 8.84
CA THR A 23 6.37 -6.61 8.57
C THR A 23 6.62 -7.96 7.90
N THR A 24 5.90 -9.02 8.32
CA THR A 24 5.95 -10.33 7.64
C THR A 24 5.45 -10.26 6.20
N LEU A 25 4.43 -9.41 5.93
CA LEU A 25 3.94 -9.16 4.58
C LEU A 25 5.00 -8.47 3.71
N VAL A 26 5.71 -7.49 4.26
CA VAL A 26 6.84 -6.84 3.58
C VAL A 26 7.94 -7.84 3.25
N GLU A 27 8.34 -8.68 4.21
CA GLU A 27 9.34 -9.74 4.00
C GLU A 27 8.92 -10.70 2.89
N SER A 28 7.63 -11.06 2.85
CA SER A 28 7.08 -11.91 1.79
C SER A 28 7.11 -11.24 0.43
N ILE A 29 6.75 -9.95 0.34
CA ILE A 29 6.83 -9.17 -0.89
C ILE A 29 8.28 -9.12 -1.40
N LEU A 30 9.23 -8.81 -0.53
CA LEU A 30 10.65 -8.76 -0.88
C LEU A 30 11.19 -10.12 -1.34
N TYR A 31 10.76 -11.20 -0.68
CA TYR A 31 11.16 -12.56 -1.03
C TYR A 31 10.59 -13.00 -2.38
N VAL A 32 9.28 -12.83 -2.59
CA VAL A 32 8.58 -13.20 -3.82
C VAL A 32 9.06 -12.40 -5.04
N LYS A 33 9.58 -11.19 -4.81
CA LYS A 33 10.16 -10.31 -5.85
C LYS A 33 11.68 -10.43 -5.96
N ASP A 34 12.30 -11.44 -5.33
CA ASP A 34 13.75 -11.72 -5.37
C ASP A 34 14.67 -10.59 -4.85
N TYR A 35 14.15 -9.66 -4.05
CA TYR A 35 14.98 -8.63 -3.40
C TYR A 35 15.82 -9.19 -2.25
N ILE A 36 15.32 -10.26 -1.60
CA ILE A 36 16.01 -11.01 -0.55
C ILE A 36 16.02 -12.51 -0.88
N LYS A 37 17.11 -13.20 -0.54
CA LYS A 37 17.25 -14.65 -0.80
C LYS A 37 16.62 -15.52 0.28
N ARG A 38 16.42 -14.96 1.46
CA ARG A 38 15.80 -15.62 2.60
C ARG A 38 14.91 -14.60 3.30
N LYS A 39 13.69 -15.02 3.59
CA LYS A 39 12.73 -14.20 4.32
C LYS A 39 13.22 -13.99 5.76
N GLY A 40 13.22 -12.74 6.21
CA GLY A 40 13.49 -12.39 7.59
C GLY A 40 12.35 -12.80 8.52
N ASP A 41 12.64 -12.82 9.79
CA ASP A 41 11.73 -13.20 10.86
C ASP A 41 11.75 -12.14 11.96
N VAL A 42 10.56 -11.71 12.40
CA VAL A 42 10.41 -10.66 13.40
C VAL A 42 10.95 -11.09 14.76
N GLU A 43 10.68 -12.35 15.16
CA GLU A 43 11.10 -12.86 16.46
C GLU A 43 12.63 -13.01 16.55
N ASN A 44 13.27 -13.31 15.42
CA ASN A 44 14.72 -13.42 15.31
C ASN A 44 15.41 -12.07 14.98
N GLY A 45 14.65 -10.97 14.80
CA GLY A 45 15.19 -9.65 14.49
C GLY A 45 15.97 -9.57 13.19
N THR A 46 15.56 -10.32 12.17
CA THR A 46 16.26 -10.43 10.88
C THR A 46 15.52 -9.81 9.71
N THR A 47 14.44 -9.06 9.98
CA THR A 47 13.64 -8.40 8.95
C THR A 47 14.32 -7.16 8.38
N VAL A 48 13.97 -6.81 7.16
CA VAL A 48 14.49 -5.61 6.49
C VAL A 48 13.90 -4.33 7.08
N SER A 49 12.62 -4.38 7.51
CA SER A 49 11.91 -3.21 8.06
C SER A 49 12.35 -2.84 9.46
N ASP A 50 12.42 -3.82 10.38
CA ASP A 50 12.75 -3.61 11.78
C ASP A 50 14.26 -3.78 12.01
N PHE A 51 15.04 -2.79 11.61
CA PHE A 51 16.50 -2.82 11.67
C PHE A 51 17.08 -2.04 12.87
N ASP A 52 16.28 -1.22 13.55
CA ASP A 52 16.71 -0.51 14.76
C ASP A 52 16.92 -1.49 15.92
N LYS A 53 17.95 -1.26 16.73
CA LYS A 53 18.28 -2.12 17.87
C LYS A 53 17.14 -2.22 18.88
N GLU A 54 16.36 -1.15 19.07
CA GLU A 54 15.19 -1.16 19.95
C GLU A 54 14.03 -1.95 19.37
N GLU A 55 13.81 -1.90 18.04
CA GLU A 55 12.81 -2.72 17.35
C GLU A 55 13.14 -4.20 17.49
N ILE A 56 14.40 -4.57 17.23
CA ILE A 56 14.89 -5.94 17.38
C ILE A 56 14.74 -6.42 18.82
N ARG A 57 15.16 -5.61 19.80
CA ARG A 57 15.09 -5.96 21.23
C ARG A 57 13.65 -6.14 21.70
N ARG A 58 12.72 -5.32 21.21
CA ARG A 58 11.33 -5.30 21.62
C ARG A 58 10.43 -6.21 20.81
N ILE A 59 10.93 -6.73 19.68
CA ILE A 59 10.20 -7.59 18.73
C ILE A 59 8.93 -6.89 18.19
N PHE A 60 9.05 -5.60 17.87
CA PHE A 60 8.00 -4.84 17.19
C PHE A 60 8.53 -3.55 16.55
N SER A 61 7.86 -3.10 15.49
CA SER A 61 8.18 -1.87 14.77
C SER A 61 7.90 -0.62 15.62
N ILE A 62 8.85 0.30 15.64
CA ILE A 62 8.76 1.62 16.29
C ILE A 62 8.72 2.71 15.22
N ASN A 63 9.52 2.56 14.17
CA ASN A 63 9.67 3.49 13.07
C ASN A 63 8.94 3.02 11.83
N THR A 64 8.54 3.96 10.98
CA THR A 64 8.09 3.63 9.62
C THR A 64 9.29 3.35 8.74
N SER A 65 9.30 2.21 8.04
CA SER A 65 10.33 1.84 7.06
C SER A 65 9.82 1.98 5.64
N LEU A 66 10.66 2.56 4.76
CA LEU A 66 10.40 2.66 3.32
C LEU A 66 10.95 1.43 2.60
N ILE A 67 10.10 0.77 1.82
CA ILE A 67 10.44 -0.46 1.09
C ILE A 67 9.96 -0.31 -0.36
N PRO A 68 10.83 0.14 -1.27
CA PRO A 68 10.50 0.22 -2.69
C PRO A 68 10.63 -1.14 -3.36
N VAL A 69 9.64 -1.49 -4.18
CA VAL A 69 9.58 -2.73 -4.95
C VAL A 69 9.14 -2.43 -6.38
N GLU A 70 9.76 -3.05 -7.37
CA GLU A 70 9.32 -2.98 -8.77
C GLU A 70 8.40 -4.16 -9.09
N HIS A 71 7.23 -3.86 -9.69
CA HIS A 71 6.27 -4.86 -10.11
C HIS A 71 5.64 -4.42 -11.44
N ASN A 72 5.78 -5.23 -12.50
CA ASN A 72 5.22 -4.98 -13.84
C ASN A 72 5.39 -3.54 -14.34
N ASP A 73 6.62 -3.01 -14.31
CA ASP A 73 6.93 -1.62 -14.67
C ASP A 73 6.33 -0.52 -13.77
N VAL A 74 5.74 -0.89 -12.62
CA VAL A 74 5.27 0.03 -11.59
C VAL A 74 6.19 -0.03 -10.37
N LYS A 75 6.50 1.13 -9.79
CA LYS A 75 7.21 1.26 -8.52
C LYS A 75 6.20 1.32 -7.38
N LEU A 76 6.27 0.35 -6.49
CA LEU A 76 5.46 0.28 -5.28
C LEU A 76 6.33 0.71 -4.09
N ASN A 77 6.05 1.87 -3.53
CA ASN A 77 6.70 2.36 -2.30
C ASN A 77 5.86 1.93 -1.10
N PHE A 78 6.22 0.84 -0.44
CA PHE A 78 5.59 0.43 0.79
C PHE A 78 6.16 1.19 1.97
N LEU A 79 5.27 1.69 2.83
CA LEU A 79 5.58 2.31 4.10
C LEU A 79 5.11 1.35 5.19
N ASP A 80 6.02 0.53 5.71
CA ASP A 80 5.73 -0.38 6.82
C ASP A 80 5.64 0.42 8.11
N THR A 81 4.44 0.49 8.70
CA THR A 81 4.16 1.34 9.84
C THR A 81 4.04 0.55 11.14
N PRO A 82 4.39 1.16 12.29
CA PRO A 82 4.16 0.55 13.59
C PRO A 82 2.68 0.22 13.85
N GLY A 83 2.43 -0.90 14.52
CA GLY A 83 1.08 -1.33 14.90
C GLY A 83 0.65 -0.89 16.32
N TYR A 84 1.56 -0.36 17.13
CA TYR A 84 1.27 0.17 18.45
C TYR A 84 0.83 1.64 18.38
N PHE A 85 -0.15 2.01 19.19
CA PHE A 85 -0.70 3.38 19.22
C PHE A 85 0.26 4.43 19.75
N ASP A 86 1.20 4.02 20.57
CA ASP A 86 2.25 4.90 21.09
C ASP A 86 3.06 5.56 19.96
N PHE A 87 3.11 4.92 18.81
CA PHE A 87 3.83 5.38 17.61
C PHE A 87 2.90 5.92 16.51
N VAL A 88 1.69 6.38 16.85
CA VAL A 88 0.72 6.91 15.86
C VAL A 88 1.29 8.09 15.04
N GLY A 89 2.26 8.82 15.57
CA GLY A 89 2.95 9.88 14.84
C GLY A 89 3.65 9.38 13.58
N GLU A 90 4.24 8.19 13.62
CA GLU A 90 4.85 7.51 12.47
C GLU A 90 3.79 7.16 11.42
N VAL A 91 2.65 6.61 11.86
CA VAL A 91 1.51 6.30 10.98
C VAL A 91 0.98 7.56 10.29
N VAL A 92 0.77 8.63 11.05
CA VAL A 92 0.28 9.92 10.51
C VAL A 92 1.27 10.52 9.51
N SER A 93 2.57 10.41 9.77
CA SER A 93 3.62 10.87 8.87
C SER A 93 3.64 10.08 7.56
N ALA A 94 3.51 8.75 7.63
CA ALA A 94 3.40 7.88 6.47
C ALA A 94 2.16 8.20 5.62
N LEU A 95 1.00 8.38 6.26
CA LEU A 95 -0.25 8.71 5.57
C LEU A 95 -0.24 10.09 4.87
N ARG A 96 0.63 11.02 5.27
CA ARG A 96 0.79 12.29 4.56
C ARG A 96 1.37 12.15 3.14
N VAL A 97 2.11 11.08 2.92
CA VAL A 97 2.81 10.84 1.65
C VAL A 97 2.25 9.67 0.86
N SER A 98 1.42 8.85 1.48
CA SER A 98 0.75 7.73 0.82
C SER A 98 -0.40 8.20 -0.09
N ALA A 99 -0.67 7.41 -1.09
CA ALA A 99 -1.83 7.55 -1.98
C ALA A 99 -2.91 6.50 -1.67
N SER A 100 -2.54 5.44 -0.96
CA SER A 100 -3.43 4.34 -0.60
C SER A 100 -2.88 3.57 0.60
N ALA A 101 -3.63 2.56 1.07
CA ALA A 101 -3.19 1.71 2.15
C ALA A 101 -3.59 0.24 1.94
N VAL A 102 -2.80 -0.67 2.50
CA VAL A 102 -3.20 -2.05 2.76
C VAL A 102 -3.45 -2.18 4.26
N LEU A 103 -4.70 -2.46 4.63
CA LEU A 103 -5.10 -2.73 6.00
C LEU A 103 -4.93 -4.23 6.26
N VAL A 104 -3.89 -4.58 6.99
CA VAL A 104 -3.55 -5.98 7.30
C VAL A 104 -4.29 -6.40 8.57
N LEU A 105 -5.08 -7.47 8.46
CA LEU A 105 -5.93 -8.01 9.51
C LEU A 105 -5.51 -9.44 9.81
N ASP A 106 -5.45 -9.80 11.10
CA ASP A 106 -5.25 -11.16 11.54
C ASP A 106 -6.58 -11.93 11.44
N ALA A 107 -6.62 -12.95 10.59
CA ALA A 107 -7.83 -13.73 10.35
C ALA A 107 -8.37 -14.42 11.63
N THR A 108 -7.50 -14.74 12.57
CA THR A 108 -7.87 -15.41 13.82
C THR A 108 -8.40 -14.46 14.89
N ALA A 109 -7.99 -13.18 14.83
CA ALA A 109 -8.37 -12.15 15.80
C ALA A 109 -9.58 -11.31 15.35
N GLY A 110 -9.85 -11.26 14.03
CA GLY A 110 -10.93 -10.43 13.48
C GLY A 110 -10.61 -8.94 13.52
N VAL A 111 -11.65 -8.12 13.70
CA VAL A 111 -11.50 -6.65 13.72
C VAL A 111 -11.08 -6.19 15.11
N GLU A 112 -9.81 -5.88 15.26
CA GLU A 112 -9.24 -5.39 16.52
C GLU A 112 -9.27 -3.86 16.60
N VAL A 113 -9.07 -3.30 17.81
CA VAL A 113 -9.06 -1.84 18.06
C VAL A 113 -8.08 -1.10 17.14
N GLY A 114 -6.91 -1.71 16.82
CA GLY A 114 -5.95 -1.14 15.88
C GLY A 114 -6.47 -1.06 14.45
N THR A 115 -7.25 -2.04 14.04
CA THR A 115 -7.92 -2.06 12.74
C THR A 115 -8.95 -0.92 12.65
N GLU A 116 -9.79 -0.74 13.66
CA GLU A 116 -10.79 0.33 13.71
C GLU A 116 -10.16 1.73 13.68
N LYS A 117 -9.08 1.93 14.46
CA LYS A 117 -8.35 3.22 14.45
C LYS A 117 -7.68 3.50 13.12
N ALA A 118 -7.04 2.48 12.51
CA ALA A 118 -6.46 2.61 11.18
C ALA A 118 -7.53 2.95 10.13
N TRP A 119 -8.68 2.27 10.19
CA TRP A 119 -9.81 2.56 9.32
C TRP A 119 -10.27 4.01 9.45
N LYS A 120 -10.46 4.50 10.68
CA LYS A 120 -10.85 5.89 10.94
C LYS A 120 -9.87 6.90 10.33
N LEU A 121 -8.56 6.69 10.50
CA LEU A 121 -7.54 7.53 9.89
C LEU A 121 -7.60 7.55 8.36
N LEU A 122 -7.93 6.40 7.74
CA LEU A 122 -8.10 6.30 6.28
C LEU A 122 -9.38 7.00 5.80
N GLU A 123 -10.49 6.90 6.55
CA GLU A 123 -11.74 7.62 6.27
C GLU A 123 -11.55 9.13 6.34
N GLU A 124 -10.95 9.62 7.42
CA GLU A 124 -10.68 11.06 7.61
C GLU A 124 -9.84 11.67 6.48
N ARG A 125 -8.95 10.86 5.88
CA ARG A 125 -8.06 11.27 4.79
C ARG A 125 -8.58 10.92 3.40
N LYS A 126 -9.72 10.24 3.32
CA LYS A 126 -10.32 9.74 2.07
C LYS A 126 -9.31 8.92 1.24
N LEU A 127 -8.52 8.07 1.92
CA LEU A 127 -7.52 7.25 1.24
C LEU A 127 -8.12 5.91 0.81
N PRO A 128 -7.97 5.53 -0.45
CA PRO A 128 -8.28 4.20 -0.96
C PRO A 128 -7.54 3.11 -0.19
N ARG A 129 -8.15 1.94 -0.06
CA ARG A 129 -7.56 0.84 0.71
C ARG A 129 -7.97 -0.53 0.20
N ILE A 130 -7.10 -1.51 0.42
CA ILE A 130 -7.39 -2.94 0.34
C ILE A 130 -7.29 -3.51 1.75
N ILE A 131 -8.18 -4.43 2.12
CA ILE A 131 -8.04 -5.25 3.33
C ILE A 131 -7.34 -6.55 2.92
N PHE A 132 -6.22 -6.86 3.57
CA PHE A 132 -5.53 -8.14 3.44
C PHE A 132 -5.73 -8.95 4.71
N VAL A 133 -6.62 -9.95 4.63
CA VAL A 133 -6.88 -10.90 5.71
C VAL A 133 -5.75 -11.92 5.72
N ASN A 134 -4.82 -11.70 6.62
CA ASN A 134 -3.58 -12.47 6.77
C ASN A 134 -3.74 -13.62 7.76
N LYS A 135 -2.79 -14.54 7.75
CA LYS A 135 -2.72 -15.71 8.65
C LYS A 135 -3.87 -16.70 8.48
N MET A 136 -4.38 -16.85 7.27
CA MET A 136 -5.40 -17.84 6.93
C MET A 136 -4.94 -19.29 7.17
N ASP A 137 -3.63 -19.49 7.26
CA ASP A 137 -2.96 -20.76 7.59
C ASP A 137 -2.97 -21.08 9.10
N LYS A 138 -3.42 -20.16 9.96
CA LYS A 138 -3.37 -20.34 11.42
C LYS A 138 -4.77 -20.48 12.02
N GLY A 139 -4.94 -21.47 12.92
CA GLY A 139 -6.14 -21.65 13.71
C GLY A 139 -7.42 -21.83 12.90
N TYR A 140 -8.56 -21.80 13.57
CA TYR A 140 -9.87 -21.85 12.91
C TYR A 140 -10.32 -20.47 12.50
N VAL A 141 -10.51 -20.25 11.22
CA VAL A 141 -11.02 -18.99 10.65
C VAL A 141 -12.40 -19.24 10.05
N ASN A 142 -13.43 -18.63 10.63
CA ASN A 142 -14.74 -18.60 10.02
C ASN A 142 -14.82 -17.36 9.09
N TYR A 143 -14.43 -17.54 7.84
CA TYR A 143 -14.37 -16.43 6.88
C TYR A 143 -15.73 -15.75 6.65
N PRO A 144 -16.87 -16.45 6.48
CA PRO A 144 -18.17 -15.79 6.37
C PRO A 144 -18.51 -14.91 7.57
N LYS A 145 -18.22 -15.36 8.79
CA LYS A 145 -18.44 -14.55 10.01
C LYS A 145 -17.56 -13.32 10.02
N LEU A 146 -16.28 -13.46 9.67
CA LEU A 146 -15.33 -12.35 9.57
C LEU A 146 -15.78 -11.32 8.52
N LEU A 147 -16.23 -11.79 7.36
CA LEU A 147 -16.74 -10.90 6.30
C LEU A 147 -17.97 -10.12 6.77
N ASN A 148 -18.88 -10.77 7.48
CA ASN A 148 -20.06 -10.10 8.06
C ASN A 148 -19.63 -9.06 9.11
N GLU A 149 -18.69 -9.37 10.00
CA GLU A 149 -18.13 -8.41 10.96
C GLU A 149 -17.52 -7.18 10.25
N LEU A 150 -16.77 -7.39 9.16
CA LEU A 150 -16.24 -6.29 8.35
C LEU A 150 -17.35 -5.43 7.75
N LYS A 151 -18.43 -6.05 7.22
CA LYS A 151 -19.58 -5.33 6.66
C LYS A 151 -20.36 -4.56 7.72
N GLU A 152 -20.55 -5.14 8.90
CA GLU A 152 -21.22 -4.47 10.03
C GLU A 152 -20.46 -3.25 10.53
N LYS A 153 -19.14 -3.35 10.64
CA LYS A 153 -18.29 -2.26 11.16
C LYS A 153 -17.94 -1.20 10.13
N PHE A 154 -17.74 -1.58 8.88
CA PHE A 154 -17.18 -0.70 7.84
C PHE A 154 -18.14 -0.42 6.67
N GLY A 155 -19.30 -1.04 6.67
CA GLY A 155 -20.37 -0.76 5.74
C GLY A 155 -20.38 -1.59 4.45
N LYS A 156 -21.31 -1.26 3.57
CA LYS A 156 -21.60 -2.01 2.33
C LYS A 156 -20.46 -2.00 1.30
N LYS A 157 -19.53 -1.04 1.40
CA LYS A 157 -18.37 -0.94 0.50
C LYS A 157 -17.35 -2.08 0.63
N ILE A 158 -17.51 -2.94 1.63
CA ILE A 158 -16.67 -4.14 1.81
C ILE A 158 -17.02 -5.17 0.74
N ALA A 159 -16.08 -5.41 -0.18
CA ALA A 159 -16.26 -6.30 -1.33
C ALA A 159 -15.23 -7.45 -1.30
N PRO A 160 -15.64 -8.71 -1.13
CA PRO A 160 -14.72 -9.83 -1.15
C PRO A 160 -14.26 -10.12 -2.59
N PHE A 161 -12.98 -9.92 -2.86
CA PHE A 161 -12.34 -10.27 -4.14
C PHE A 161 -11.79 -11.69 -4.14
N CYS A 162 -11.59 -12.25 -2.94
CA CYS A 162 -11.06 -13.58 -2.77
C CYS A 162 -11.86 -14.36 -1.72
N ILE A 163 -12.17 -15.62 -2.01
CA ILE A 163 -12.79 -16.58 -1.10
C ILE A 163 -11.79 -17.69 -0.80
N PRO A 164 -11.49 -18.04 0.46
CA PRO A 164 -10.46 -19.03 0.78
C PRO A 164 -10.79 -20.43 0.26
N ILE A 165 -9.76 -21.18 -0.16
CA ILE A 165 -9.82 -22.60 -0.48
C ILE A 165 -9.10 -23.37 0.63
N GLY A 166 -9.87 -24.15 1.39
CA GLY A 166 -9.38 -24.86 2.57
C GLY A 166 -9.32 -23.97 3.82
N GLU A 167 -9.11 -24.60 4.96
CA GLU A 167 -9.05 -23.96 6.27
C GLU A 167 -7.83 -24.48 7.04
N LYS A 168 -7.26 -23.65 7.92
CA LYS A 168 -6.11 -23.98 8.78
C LYS A 168 -4.91 -24.50 7.96
N ASP A 169 -4.40 -25.66 8.32
CA ASP A 169 -3.28 -26.33 7.65
C ASP A 169 -3.64 -26.75 6.21
N GLU A 170 -4.94 -26.82 5.88
CA GLU A 170 -5.44 -27.09 4.53
C GLU A 170 -5.67 -25.83 3.70
N PHE A 171 -5.43 -24.64 4.26
CA PHE A 171 -5.50 -23.39 3.49
C PHE A 171 -4.39 -23.39 2.43
N LYS A 172 -4.78 -23.56 1.19
CA LYS A 172 -3.86 -23.72 0.06
C LYS A 172 -4.01 -22.64 -1.01
N GLY A 173 -4.98 -21.75 -0.86
CA GLY A 173 -5.23 -20.71 -1.85
C GLY A 173 -6.60 -20.07 -1.70
N PHE A 174 -7.11 -19.54 -2.80
CA PHE A 174 -8.38 -18.83 -2.81
C PHE A 174 -9.02 -18.85 -4.20
N VAL A 175 -10.33 -18.66 -4.25
CA VAL A 175 -11.04 -18.34 -5.49
C VAL A 175 -10.94 -16.83 -5.70
N ASN A 176 -10.41 -16.42 -6.85
CA ASN A 176 -10.44 -15.05 -7.32
C ASN A 176 -11.80 -14.79 -7.98
N VAL A 177 -12.66 -14.02 -7.30
CA VAL A 177 -14.04 -13.74 -7.73
C VAL A 177 -14.06 -12.80 -8.93
N VAL A 178 -13.07 -11.93 -9.07
CA VAL A 178 -12.96 -10.99 -10.19
C VAL A 178 -12.66 -11.75 -11.49
N ASP A 179 -11.66 -12.63 -11.47
CA ASP A 179 -11.19 -13.40 -12.62
C ASP A 179 -11.98 -14.72 -12.83
N MET A 180 -12.77 -15.14 -11.85
CA MET A 180 -13.50 -16.42 -11.82
C MET A 180 -12.59 -17.63 -11.99
N VAL A 181 -11.54 -17.69 -11.17
CA VAL A 181 -10.54 -18.76 -11.20
C VAL A 181 -10.10 -19.12 -9.78
N GLY A 182 -9.86 -20.39 -9.54
CA GLY A 182 -9.16 -20.84 -8.33
C GLY A 182 -7.67 -20.52 -8.44
N ARG A 183 -7.04 -20.12 -7.35
CA ARG A 183 -5.58 -19.92 -7.24
C ARG A 183 -5.03 -20.71 -6.08
N VAL A 184 -4.29 -21.75 -6.40
CA VAL A 184 -3.75 -22.71 -5.42
C VAL A 184 -2.23 -22.60 -5.39
N PHE A 185 -1.67 -22.54 -4.20
CA PHE A 185 -0.22 -22.46 -3.98
C PHE A 185 0.46 -23.80 -4.31
N ASP A 186 1.43 -23.77 -5.20
CA ASP A 186 2.19 -24.95 -5.67
C ASP A 186 3.51 -25.20 -4.89
N GLY A 187 3.78 -24.37 -3.87
CA GLY A 187 5.03 -24.35 -3.12
C GLY A 187 5.95 -23.19 -3.48
N LYS A 188 5.67 -22.48 -4.57
CA LYS A 188 6.41 -21.30 -5.03
C LYS A 188 5.50 -20.09 -5.23
N GLU A 189 4.41 -20.29 -5.97
CA GLU A 189 3.43 -19.24 -6.28
C GLU A 189 2.00 -19.82 -6.34
N CYS A 190 1.00 -18.94 -6.44
CA CYS A 190 -0.38 -19.37 -6.64
C CYS A 190 -0.63 -19.55 -8.14
N VAL A 191 -0.93 -20.79 -8.56
CA VAL A 191 -1.26 -21.15 -9.94
C VAL A 191 -2.77 -21.20 -10.17
N ASP A 192 -3.19 -20.89 -11.37
CA ASP A 192 -4.60 -20.91 -11.76
C ASP A 192 -5.13 -22.35 -11.83
N THR A 193 -6.29 -22.57 -11.25
CA THR A 193 -7.00 -23.85 -11.19
C THR A 193 -8.50 -23.65 -11.41
N PRO A 194 -9.26 -24.68 -11.81
CA PRO A 194 -10.72 -24.59 -11.76
C PRO A 194 -11.21 -24.23 -10.36
N ILE A 195 -12.35 -23.52 -10.29
CA ILE A 195 -13.04 -23.26 -9.01
C ILE A 195 -13.52 -24.59 -8.44
N PRO A 196 -13.22 -24.90 -7.15
CA PRO A 196 -13.73 -26.09 -6.50
C PRO A 196 -15.27 -26.14 -6.53
N ALA A 197 -15.84 -27.30 -6.81
CA ALA A 197 -17.29 -27.47 -7.01
C ALA A 197 -18.13 -27.22 -5.74
N ASP A 198 -17.51 -27.24 -4.58
CA ASP A 198 -18.11 -26.97 -3.27
C ASP A 198 -18.10 -25.48 -2.89
N ILE A 199 -17.48 -24.61 -3.71
CA ILE A 199 -17.43 -23.17 -3.48
C ILE A 199 -18.34 -22.46 -4.48
N ASP A 200 -19.48 -21.95 -3.98
CA ASP A 200 -20.37 -21.09 -4.76
C ASP A 200 -19.95 -19.61 -4.60
N VAL A 201 -19.64 -18.96 -5.72
CA VAL A 201 -19.21 -17.56 -5.77
C VAL A 201 -20.29 -16.65 -6.40
N SER A 202 -21.43 -17.21 -6.79
CA SER A 202 -22.44 -16.51 -7.59
C SER A 202 -22.99 -15.28 -6.89
N GLU A 203 -23.34 -15.39 -5.62
CA GLU A 203 -23.86 -14.26 -4.82
C GLU A 203 -22.81 -13.16 -4.68
N VAL A 204 -21.57 -13.54 -4.34
CA VAL A 204 -20.46 -12.60 -4.15
C VAL A 204 -20.13 -11.87 -5.45
N ARG A 205 -20.13 -12.60 -6.57
CA ARG A 205 -19.89 -12.03 -7.89
C ARG A 205 -21.02 -11.05 -8.29
N ASN A 206 -22.27 -11.38 -8.04
CA ASN A 206 -23.38 -10.48 -8.33
C ASN A 206 -23.28 -9.17 -7.54
N LEU A 207 -22.98 -9.24 -6.24
CA LEU A 207 -22.77 -8.06 -5.42
C LEU A 207 -21.58 -7.21 -5.91
N LEU A 208 -20.52 -7.85 -6.39
CA LEU A 208 -19.38 -7.16 -6.95
C LEU A 208 -19.75 -6.44 -8.26
N PHE A 209 -20.54 -7.08 -9.12
CA PHE A 209 -21.00 -6.48 -10.39
C PHE A 209 -21.99 -5.34 -10.18
N GLU A 210 -22.86 -5.43 -9.18
CA GLU A 210 -23.72 -4.34 -8.74
C GLU A 210 -22.86 -3.12 -8.30
N ALA A 211 -21.85 -3.35 -7.47
CA ALA A 211 -20.94 -2.30 -7.05
C ALA A 211 -20.12 -1.69 -8.22
N ILE A 212 -19.76 -2.48 -9.23
CA ILE A 212 -19.11 -1.99 -10.46
C ILE A 212 -20.10 -1.13 -11.26
N ALA A 213 -21.33 -1.59 -11.42
CA ALA A 213 -22.38 -0.87 -12.16
C ALA A 213 -22.63 0.52 -11.56
N GLU A 214 -22.67 0.64 -10.24
CA GLU A 214 -22.85 1.92 -9.54
C GLU A 214 -21.74 2.96 -9.81
N THR A 215 -20.61 2.56 -10.36
CA THR A 215 -19.49 3.49 -10.64
C THR A 215 -19.66 4.34 -11.91
N ASP A 216 -20.53 3.92 -12.84
CA ASP A 216 -20.69 4.59 -14.15
C ASP A 216 -22.07 4.33 -14.74
N GLU A 217 -22.74 5.37 -15.31
CA GLU A 217 -24.08 5.26 -15.89
C GLU A 217 -24.15 4.23 -17.02
N ALA A 218 -23.13 4.15 -17.88
CA ALA A 218 -23.12 3.18 -18.98
C ALA A 218 -22.98 1.73 -18.48
N LEU A 219 -22.25 1.51 -17.37
CA LEU A 219 -22.16 0.21 -16.73
C LEU A 219 -23.49 -0.15 -16.02
N MET A 220 -24.17 0.83 -15.45
CA MET A 220 -25.47 0.65 -14.84
C MET A 220 -26.52 0.23 -15.87
N ASP A 221 -26.55 0.88 -17.03
CA ASP A 221 -27.47 0.53 -18.13
C ASP A 221 -27.23 -0.90 -18.64
N LYS A 222 -25.98 -1.30 -18.81
CA LYS A 222 -25.59 -2.67 -19.17
C LYS A 222 -26.05 -3.69 -18.13
N TYR A 223 -25.86 -3.39 -16.85
CA TYR A 223 -26.25 -4.27 -15.75
C TYR A 223 -27.77 -4.52 -15.74
N PHE A 224 -28.58 -3.47 -15.90
CA PHE A 224 -30.03 -3.60 -15.99
C PHE A 224 -30.50 -4.27 -17.28
N ALA A 225 -29.74 -4.15 -18.37
CA ALA A 225 -30.02 -4.87 -19.62
C ALA A 225 -29.68 -6.38 -19.52
N GLY A 226 -29.00 -6.80 -18.46
CA GLY A 226 -28.49 -8.18 -18.30
C GLY A 226 -27.31 -8.52 -19.22
N GLU A 227 -26.57 -7.50 -19.68
CA GLU A 227 -25.40 -7.67 -20.50
C GLU A 227 -24.15 -7.95 -19.63
N GLU A 228 -23.25 -8.80 -20.15
CA GLU A 228 -21.99 -9.09 -19.47
C GLU A 228 -20.99 -7.91 -19.61
N PHE A 229 -20.23 -7.63 -18.54
CA PHE A 229 -19.13 -6.69 -18.58
C PHE A 229 -17.90 -7.33 -19.23
N THR A 230 -17.20 -6.55 -20.07
CA THR A 230 -15.87 -6.94 -20.56
C THR A 230 -14.84 -6.86 -19.44
N LYS A 231 -13.69 -7.52 -19.65
CA LYS A 231 -12.58 -7.45 -18.66
C LYS A 231 -12.11 -6.01 -18.42
N GLU A 232 -12.03 -5.20 -19.48
CA GLU A 232 -11.64 -3.80 -19.41
C GLU A 232 -12.64 -2.97 -18.62
N GLU A 233 -13.93 -3.20 -18.78
CA GLU A 233 -14.99 -2.54 -18.01
C GLU A 233 -14.95 -2.92 -16.54
N ILE A 234 -14.71 -4.20 -16.22
CA ILE A 234 -14.53 -4.67 -14.85
C ILE A 234 -13.34 -3.97 -14.20
N VAL A 235 -12.17 -3.98 -14.84
CA VAL A 235 -10.96 -3.35 -14.32
C VAL A 235 -11.16 -1.85 -14.10
N LYS A 236 -11.74 -1.15 -15.09
CA LYS A 236 -11.99 0.30 -15.01
C LYS A 236 -13.01 0.64 -13.92
N GLY A 237 -14.10 -0.12 -13.82
CA GLY A 237 -15.14 0.09 -12.80
C GLY A 237 -14.59 -0.17 -11.38
N LEU A 238 -13.85 -1.27 -11.20
CA LEU A 238 -13.20 -1.57 -9.92
C LEU A 238 -12.16 -0.50 -9.54
N HIS A 239 -11.32 -0.07 -10.48
CA HIS A 239 -10.35 1.00 -10.25
C HIS A 239 -11.05 2.27 -9.78
N LYS A 240 -12.08 2.72 -10.50
CA LYS A 240 -12.86 3.93 -10.17
C LYS A 240 -13.53 3.81 -8.79
N GLY A 241 -14.18 2.67 -8.50
CA GLY A 241 -14.83 2.42 -7.21
C GLY A 241 -13.85 2.38 -6.03
N VAL A 242 -12.66 1.78 -6.23
CA VAL A 242 -11.61 1.74 -5.20
C VAL A 242 -11.00 3.11 -4.97
N VAL A 243 -10.67 3.85 -6.03
CA VAL A 243 -10.09 5.20 -5.93
C VAL A 243 -11.04 6.18 -5.24
N ASN A 244 -12.33 6.08 -5.51
CA ASN A 244 -13.36 6.90 -4.84
C ASN A 244 -13.64 6.47 -3.39
N GLY A 245 -13.26 5.23 -3.02
CA GLY A 245 -13.56 4.64 -1.70
C GLY A 245 -14.96 4.03 -1.60
N ASP A 246 -15.64 3.82 -2.72
CA ASP A 246 -16.95 3.17 -2.82
C ASP A 246 -16.83 1.64 -2.74
N ILE A 247 -15.70 1.10 -3.20
CA ILE A 247 -15.36 -0.32 -3.14
C ILE A 247 -14.09 -0.49 -2.31
N VAL A 248 -14.14 -1.37 -1.31
CA VAL A 248 -12.98 -1.78 -0.51
C VAL A 248 -12.74 -3.27 -0.72
N PRO A 249 -11.74 -3.64 -1.53
CA PRO A 249 -11.40 -5.04 -1.77
C PRO A 249 -11.00 -5.78 -0.50
N VAL A 250 -11.53 -6.96 -0.28
CA VAL A 250 -11.09 -7.90 0.76
C VAL A 250 -10.41 -9.08 0.10
N MET A 251 -9.15 -9.26 0.44
CA MET A 251 -8.32 -10.37 -0.01
C MET A 251 -7.95 -11.27 1.15
N VAL A 252 -7.68 -12.54 0.88
CA VAL A 252 -7.22 -13.52 1.86
C VAL A 252 -5.84 -14.05 1.49
N GLY A 253 -5.03 -14.39 2.50
CA GLY A 253 -3.71 -14.93 2.25
C GLY A 253 -2.94 -15.33 3.50
N SER A 254 -1.72 -15.75 3.30
CA SER A 254 -0.73 -16.01 4.34
C SER A 254 0.60 -15.39 3.95
N ALA A 255 0.96 -14.31 4.64
CA ALA A 255 2.29 -13.72 4.49
C ALA A 255 3.40 -14.72 4.89
N GLN A 256 3.16 -15.58 5.87
CA GLN A 256 4.13 -16.58 6.29
C GLN A 256 4.41 -17.61 5.20
N GLN A 257 3.38 -18.05 4.49
CA GLN A 257 3.49 -19.06 3.43
C GLN A 257 3.60 -18.47 2.01
N ASN A 258 3.61 -17.15 1.84
CA ASN A 258 3.62 -16.41 0.58
C ASN A 258 2.34 -16.62 -0.27
N ILE A 259 1.24 -17.06 0.32
CA ILE A 259 -0.03 -17.25 -0.38
C ILE A 259 -0.73 -15.89 -0.56
N GLY A 260 -1.13 -15.59 -1.80
CA GLY A 260 -1.86 -14.37 -2.16
C GLY A 260 -1.00 -13.12 -2.41
N ILE A 261 0.34 -13.21 -2.26
CA ILE A 261 1.23 -12.04 -2.37
C ILE A 261 1.27 -11.47 -3.80
N HIS A 262 1.45 -12.32 -4.81
CA HIS A 262 1.42 -11.87 -6.22
C HIS A 262 0.08 -11.23 -6.59
N THR A 263 -1.03 -11.81 -6.14
CA THR A 263 -2.37 -11.25 -6.39
C THR A 263 -2.55 -9.91 -5.70
N LEU A 264 -2.04 -9.73 -4.48
CA LEU A 264 -2.05 -8.44 -3.79
C LEU A 264 -1.26 -7.39 -4.58
N LEU A 265 -0.07 -7.73 -5.09
CA LEU A 265 0.74 -6.81 -5.89
C LEU A 265 0.03 -6.42 -7.20
N ASN A 266 -0.58 -7.38 -7.90
CA ASN A 266 -1.39 -7.12 -9.09
C ASN A 266 -2.59 -6.21 -8.78
N TYR A 267 -3.28 -6.42 -7.66
CA TYR A 267 -4.42 -5.58 -7.27
C TYR A 267 -4.01 -4.17 -6.86
N ILE A 268 -2.85 -4.02 -6.23
CA ILE A 268 -2.26 -2.70 -5.95
C ILE A 268 -1.96 -1.97 -7.26
N GLU A 269 -1.36 -2.65 -8.22
CA GLU A 269 -1.06 -2.08 -9.54
C GLU A 269 -2.33 -1.65 -10.26
N LEU A 270 -3.34 -2.52 -10.34
CA LEU A 270 -4.56 -2.33 -11.14
C LEU A 270 -5.56 -1.37 -10.51
N TYR A 271 -5.72 -1.41 -9.18
CA TYR A 271 -6.84 -0.74 -8.51
C TYR A 271 -6.44 0.40 -7.59
N MET A 272 -5.16 0.50 -7.18
CA MET A 272 -4.73 1.62 -6.35
C MET A 272 -4.31 2.82 -7.18
N PRO A 273 -4.61 4.05 -6.71
CA PRO A 273 -4.33 5.25 -7.47
C PRO A 273 -2.83 5.53 -7.60
N CYS A 274 -2.46 6.06 -8.76
CA CYS A 274 -1.21 6.77 -8.92
C CYS A 274 -1.30 8.18 -8.27
N PRO A 275 -0.17 8.90 -8.11
CA PRO A 275 -0.18 10.21 -7.46
C PRO A 275 -1.09 11.27 -8.12
N THR A 276 -1.34 11.17 -9.44
CA THR A 276 -2.16 12.13 -10.17
C THR A 276 -3.66 11.90 -10.06
N GLU A 277 -4.09 10.74 -9.58
CA GLU A 277 -5.52 10.40 -9.49
C GLU A 277 -6.17 10.86 -8.19
N LEU A 278 -5.38 11.05 -7.12
CA LEU A 278 -5.92 11.56 -5.86
C LEU A 278 -6.01 13.09 -5.85
N PHE A 279 -7.09 13.58 -5.27
CA PHE A 279 -7.34 15.03 -5.12
C PHE A 279 -7.22 15.78 -6.45
N SER A 280 -7.69 15.16 -7.55
CA SER A 280 -7.61 15.67 -8.92
C SER A 280 -6.17 15.99 -9.37
N GLY A 281 -5.20 15.25 -8.88
CA GLY A 281 -3.79 15.45 -9.19
C GLY A 281 -3.22 16.79 -8.67
N GLN A 282 -3.80 17.34 -7.62
CA GLN A 282 -3.41 18.65 -7.09
C GLN A 282 -2.99 18.57 -5.63
N ARG A 283 -2.14 19.51 -5.23
CA ARG A 283 -1.76 19.75 -3.84
C ARG A 283 -1.85 21.24 -3.55
N ILE A 284 -2.25 21.57 -2.34
CA ILE A 284 -2.22 22.96 -1.86
C ILE A 284 -0.84 23.18 -1.26
N GLY A 285 -0.13 24.17 -1.76
CA GLY A 285 1.13 24.69 -1.23
C GLY A 285 0.99 26.15 -0.86
N GLU A 286 2.01 26.74 -0.29
CA GLU A 286 2.12 28.16 0.02
C GLU A 286 3.26 28.76 -0.79
N ASP A 287 3.01 29.88 -1.47
CA ASP A 287 4.05 30.64 -2.15
C ASP A 287 4.96 31.29 -1.10
N PRO A 288 6.26 30.99 -1.07
CA PRO A 288 7.15 31.47 -0.02
C PRO A 288 7.36 32.98 -0.04
N THR A 289 7.04 33.65 -1.13
CA THR A 289 7.20 35.14 -1.28
C THR A 289 5.95 35.88 -0.87
N THR A 290 4.79 35.40 -1.32
CA THR A 290 3.51 36.09 -1.11
C THR A 290 2.73 35.53 0.08
N GLN A 291 3.10 34.38 0.62
CA GLN A 291 2.39 33.64 1.67
C GLN A 291 0.93 33.27 1.29
N GLN A 292 0.63 33.30 0.00
CA GLN A 292 -0.69 32.90 -0.50
C GLN A 292 -0.73 31.43 -0.83
N GLU A 293 -1.88 30.82 -0.64
CA GLU A 293 -2.13 29.45 -1.08
C GLU A 293 -1.98 29.34 -2.59
N LYS A 294 -1.28 28.30 -3.03
CA LYS A 294 -1.07 27.99 -4.45
C LYS A 294 -1.39 26.54 -4.72
N ILE A 295 -2.22 26.33 -5.73
CA ILE A 295 -2.51 24.96 -6.21
C ILE A 295 -1.34 24.50 -7.07
N VAL A 296 -0.73 23.40 -6.68
CA VAL A 296 0.37 22.75 -7.40
C VAL A 296 -0.14 21.45 -8.02
N LYS A 297 -0.08 21.37 -9.35
CA LYS A 297 -0.39 20.11 -10.06
C LYS A 297 0.78 19.14 -9.91
N ILE A 298 0.45 17.88 -9.66
CA ILE A 298 1.43 16.79 -9.62
C ILE A 298 1.83 16.47 -11.06
N SER A 299 2.98 16.95 -11.47
CA SER A 299 3.55 16.74 -12.82
C SER A 299 5.05 16.93 -12.76
N SER A 300 5.80 16.10 -13.47
CA SER A 300 7.26 16.18 -13.59
C SER A 300 7.75 17.41 -14.36
N GLU A 301 6.88 18.07 -15.14
CA GLU A 301 7.19 19.26 -15.94
C GLU A 301 7.12 20.56 -15.13
N ASN A 302 6.45 20.53 -13.97
CA ASN A 302 6.29 21.71 -13.12
C ASN A 302 7.56 22.03 -12.32
N PRO A 303 7.68 23.23 -11.74
CA PRO A 303 8.74 23.53 -10.80
C PRO A 303 8.78 22.53 -9.63
N PHE A 304 9.98 22.21 -9.20
CA PHE A 304 10.18 21.26 -8.10
C PHE A 304 9.57 21.76 -6.80
N SER A 305 8.81 20.87 -6.16
CA SER A 305 8.40 21.02 -4.77
C SER A 305 8.35 19.65 -4.09
N ALA A 306 8.68 19.62 -2.80
CA ALA A 306 8.71 18.38 -2.02
C ALA A 306 8.28 18.63 -0.58
N ILE A 307 7.82 17.57 0.08
CA ILE A 307 7.53 17.57 1.51
C ILE A 307 8.43 16.55 2.23
N VAL A 308 9.15 17.01 3.26
CA VAL A 308 9.87 16.13 4.17
C VAL A 308 8.87 15.61 5.21
N PHE A 309 8.78 14.31 5.37
CA PHE A 309 7.82 13.68 6.26
C PHE A 309 8.46 12.90 7.41
N LYS A 310 9.76 12.55 7.28
CA LYS A 310 10.50 11.79 8.30
C LYS A 310 11.96 12.20 8.27
N THR A 311 12.58 12.18 9.45
CA THR A 311 14.03 12.36 9.61
C THR A 311 14.55 11.28 10.56
N LEU A 312 15.59 10.59 10.14
CA LEU A 312 16.36 9.65 10.98
C LEU A 312 17.76 10.21 11.22
N VAL A 313 18.33 9.83 12.34
CA VAL A 313 19.75 10.11 12.64
C VAL A 313 20.49 8.79 12.72
N ASP A 314 21.31 8.54 11.71
CA ASP A 314 22.18 7.37 11.67
C ASP A 314 23.55 7.74 12.29
N PRO A 315 24.14 6.89 13.14
CA PRO A 315 25.41 7.18 13.82
C PRO A 315 26.60 7.40 12.87
N PHE A 316 26.55 6.83 11.66
CA PHE A 316 27.65 6.88 10.69
C PHE A 316 27.41 7.90 9.58
N ILE A 317 26.17 8.01 9.11
CA ILE A 317 25.78 8.84 7.96
C ILE A 317 25.32 10.23 8.41
N GLY A 318 24.86 10.33 9.65
CA GLY A 318 24.22 11.51 10.20
C GLY A 318 22.73 11.59 9.86
N LYS A 319 22.24 12.79 9.65
CA LYS A 319 20.81 13.05 9.38
C LYS A 319 20.40 12.59 7.98
N ILE A 320 19.39 11.74 7.91
CA ILE A 320 18.71 11.27 6.68
C ILE A 320 17.32 11.86 6.68
N SER A 321 17.00 12.66 5.67
CA SER A 321 15.68 13.30 5.49
C SER A 321 14.91 12.59 4.37
N PHE A 322 13.77 11.98 4.71
CA PHE A 322 12.86 11.36 3.75
C PHE A 322 11.87 12.38 3.23
N PHE A 323 11.69 12.39 1.93
CA PHE A 323 10.80 13.36 1.29
C PHE A 323 10.01 12.72 0.15
N LYS A 324 8.84 13.30 -0.12
CA LYS A 324 8.04 13.02 -1.32
C LYS A 324 8.11 14.21 -2.25
N VAL A 325 8.35 13.95 -3.53
CA VAL A 325 8.25 14.96 -4.59
C VAL A 325 6.78 15.22 -4.88
N ASN A 326 6.33 16.46 -4.70
CA ASN A 326 4.94 16.84 -5.00
C ASN A 326 4.79 17.32 -6.46
N SER A 327 5.82 17.98 -7.00
CA SER A 327 5.86 18.44 -8.40
C SER A 327 7.30 18.55 -8.89
N GLY A 328 7.45 18.53 -10.19
CA GLY A 328 8.76 18.61 -10.84
C GLY A 328 9.58 17.34 -10.73
N THR A 329 10.83 17.47 -11.12
CA THR A 329 11.84 16.42 -11.01
C THR A 329 13.03 16.97 -10.23
N ILE A 330 13.61 16.17 -9.34
CA ILE A 330 14.82 16.52 -8.61
C ILE A 330 15.96 15.62 -9.06
N LYS A 331 17.11 16.22 -9.36
CA LYS A 331 18.36 15.53 -9.68
C LYS A 331 19.38 15.73 -8.58
N LYS A 332 20.34 14.81 -8.49
CA LYS A 332 21.52 15.02 -7.61
C LYS A 332 22.20 16.37 -7.94
N GLU A 333 22.85 16.94 -6.95
CA GLU A 333 23.55 18.22 -7.04
C GLU A 333 22.64 19.47 -7.25
N THR A 334 21.30 19.31 -7.07
CA THR A 334 20.36 20.42 -7.22
C THR A 334 20.30 21.28 -5.95
N GLU A 335 20.28 22.62 -6.13
CA GLU A 335 20.01 23.58 -5.07
C GLU A 335 18.49 23.71 -4.87
N VAL A 336 18.04 23.59 -3.63
CA VAL A 336 16.64 23.74 -3.22
C VAL A 336 16.49 24.82 -2.16
N PHE A 337 15.31 25.41 -2.07
CA PHE A 337 14.99 26.45 -1.10
C PHE A 337 14.10 25.91 0.02
N ASN A 338 14.53 26.10 1.27
CA ASN A 338 13.71 25.80 2.45
C ASN A 338 12.97 27.07 2.88
N PRO A 339 11.66 27.18 2.60
CA PRO A 339 10.90 28.41 2.88
C PRO A 339 10.76 28.71 4.38
N LYS A 340 10.64 27.68 5.23
CA LYS A 340 10.52 27.85 6.68
C LYS A 340 11.76 28.46 7.32
N LYS A 341 12.93 28.16 6.78
CA LYS A 341 14.23 28.67 7.29
C LYS A 341 14.77 29.82 6.46
N ASN A 342 14.12 30.14 5.32
CA ASN A 342 14.60 31.12 4.34
C ASN A 342 16.06 30.87 3.94
N LYS A 343 16.39 29.60 3.63
CA LYS A 343 17.75 29.15 3.32
C LYS A 343 17.76 28.26 2.09
N LYS A 344 18.84 28.39 1.31
CA LYS A 344 19.16 27.47 0.23
C LYS A 344 19.95 26.31 0.76
N GLU A 345 19.68 25.12 0.26
CA GLU A 345 20.38 23.87 0.59
C GLU A 345 20.66 23.10 -0.69
N ARG A 346 21.77 22.35 -0.72
CA ARG A 346 22.11 21.49 -1.84
C ARG A 346 21.78 20.05 -1.53
N ILE A 347 21.03 19.40 -2.41
CA ILE A 347 20.80 17.96 -2.38
C ILE A 347 21.94 17.27 -3.10
N ALA A 348 22.98 16.89 -2.37
CA ALA A 348 24.20 16.31 -2.94
C ALA A 348 23.96 14.91 -3.53
N GLN A 349 23.09 14.13 -2.90
CA GLN A 349 22.72 12.78 -3.35
C GLN A 349 21.23 12.51 -3.13
N ILE A 350 20.70 11.69 -3.98
CA ILE A 350 19.32 11.20 -3.88
C ILE A 350 19.38 9.70 -3.65
N LEU A 351 18.63 9.23 -2.67
CA LEU A 351 18.59 7.85 -2.25
C LEU A 351 17.15 7.35 -2.26
N THR A 352 16.94 6.08 -2.49
CA THR A 352 15.82 5.36 -1.90
C THR A 352 16.35 4.40 -0.85
N MET A 353 15.51 4.09 0.13
CA MET A 353 15.89 3.25 1.26
C MET A 353 15.12 1.94 1.19
N GLN A 354 15.80 0.83 1.37
CA GLN A 354 15.18 -0.48 1.59
C GLN A 354 15.53 -0.92 3.02
N GLY A 355 14.70 -0.52 3.97
CA GLY A 355 15.07 -0.57 5.38
C GLY A 355 16.31 0.31 5.64
N ASN A 356 17.40 -0.28 6.12
CA ASN A 356 18.67 0.41 6.33
C ASN A 356 19.57 0.48 5.08
N LYS A 357 19.25 -0.26 4.02
CA LYS A 357 20.04 -0.29 2.79
C LYS A 357 19.78 0.95 1.95
N GLN A 358 20.82 1.69 1.65
CA GLN A 358 20.77 2.85 0.77
C GLN A 358 20.95 2.41 -0.69
N ILE A 359 20.12 2.92 -1.57
CA ILE A 359 20.20 2.71 -3.01
C ILE A 359 20.25 4.10 -3.66
N GLU A 360 21.36 4.43 -4.30
CA GLU A 360 21.52 5.72 -4.96
C GLU A 360 20.66 5.80 -6.22
N LEU A 361 20.09 6.98 -6.44
CA LEU A 361 19.27 7.33 -7.60
C LEU A 361 19.84 8.57 -8.27
N ASP A 362 19.70 8.67 -9.58
CA ASP A 362 20.11 9.87 -10.32
C ASP A 362 19.07 10.98 -10.23
N GLU A 363 17.79 10.62 -10.22
CA GLU A 363 16.66 11.56 -10.13
C GLU A 363 15.41 10.92 -9.52
N LEU A 364 14.50 11.77 -9.06
CA LEU A 364 13.13 11.41 -8.64
C LEU A 364 12.14 12.35 -9.32
N CYS A 365 11.04 11.81 -9.82
CA CYS A 365 9.94 12.57 -10.41
C CYS A 365 8.80 12.84 -9.42
N ALA A 366 7.85 13.69 -9.84
CA ALA A 366 6.64 13.99 -9.09
C ALA A 366 5.91 12.71 -8.66
N GLY A 367 5.51 12.66 -7.41
CA GLY A 367 4.83 11.52 -6.80
C GLY A 367 5.76 10.53 -6.11
N ASP A 368 7.04 10.50 -6.42
CA ASP A 368 7.97 9.51 -5.84
C ASP A 368 8.48 9.89 -4.45
N ILE A 369 8.93 8.88 -3.71
CA ILE A 369 9.49 9.01 -2.37
C ILE A 369 10.97 8.65 -2.42
N GLY A 370 11.79 9.52 -1.82
CA GLY A 370 13.21 9.30 -1.65
C GLY A 370 13.74 9.84 -0.35
N ALA A 371 15.05 9.81 -0.23
CA ALA A 371 15.77 10.35 0.91
C ALA A 371 17.02 11.12 0.45
N THR A 372 17.49 11.99 1.30
CA THR A 372 18.77 12.67 1.13
C THR A 372 19.46 12.83 2.47
N THR A 373 20.76 13.04 2.44
CA THR A 373 21.57 13.17 3.65
C THR A 373 22.15 14.57 3.76
N LYS A 374 22.64 14.91 4.96
CA LYS A 374 23.43 16.12 5.23
C LYS A 374 22.73 17.46 5.00
N LEU A 375 21.38 17.51 4.93
CA LEU A 375 20.69 18.78 4.94
C LEU A 375 20.90 19.48 6.29
N GLN A 376 21.25 20.76 6.27
CA GLN A 376 21.60 21.53 7.47
C GLN A 376 20.41 22.22 8.10
N PHE A 377 19.52 22.76 7.27
CA PHE A 377 18.39 23.60 7.70
C PHE A 377 17.04 22.86 7.66
N THR A 378 16.98 21.75 6.92
CA THR A 378 15.79 20.91 6.82
C THR A 378 15.85 19.75 7.82
#